data_41f8971854ff4b1c86049457eca73749
#
_entry.id   41f8971854ff4b1c86049457eca73749
#
_cell.length_a   1.000
_cell.length_b   1.000
_cell.length_c   1.000
_cell.angle_alpha   90.00
_cell.angle_beta   90.00
_cell.angle_gamma   90.00
#
_symmetry.space_group_name_H-M   'P 1'
#
loop_
_entity.id
_entity.type
_entity.pdbx_description
1 polymer ?
#
loop_
_entity_poly.entity_id
_entity_poly.type
_entity_poly.pdbx_seq_one_letter_code
_entity_poly.pdbx_strand_id
1 'polypeptide(L)'
;MIVITVIEDRGGMMFNYRRLSQDRVLTEKIKNLVGNHTLWIDAYSATIFPDAYVNEDFLQKAGEDDFCFVEDRSLLPYKNRINTLYLVSWNRCYPADLFFDLPLTEYEIVSQEDFPGYSHEKITLQKYVHRGKDKNEKE
;
A
#
# COMPACT_ATOMS: atom_id res chain seq x y z
N MET A 1 7.95 5.01 -7.65
CA MET A 1 7.05 3.87 -7.53
C MET A 1 5.80 4.23 -6.75
N ILE A 2 4.76 3.44 -6.94
CA ILE A 2 3.46 3.63 -6.32
C ILE A 2 3.27 2.51 -5.31
N VAL A 3 3.10 2.85 -4.03
CA VAL A 3 2.97 1.84 -2.97
C VAL A 3 1.52 1.72 -2.53
N ILE A 4 1.07 0.50 -2.31
CA ILE A 4 -0.21 0.19 -1.68
C ILE A 4 0.10 -0.56 -0.40
N THR A 5 -0.44 -0.11 0.73
CA THR A 5 -0.32 -0.82 2.00
C THR A 5 -1.61 -0.68 2.81
N VAL A 6 -1.85 -1.64 3.71
CA VAL A 6 -3.08 -1.70 4.51
C VAL A 6 -2.72 -1.66 5.98
N ILE A 7 -3.42 -0.81 6.73
CA ILE A 7 -3.16 -0.62 8.15
C ILE A 7 -4.41 -0.77 9.01
N GLU A 8 -4.21 -1.12 10.28
CA GLU A 8 -5.24 -1.08 11.31
C GLU A 8 -5.25 0.32 11.97
N ASP A 9 -6.14 0.57 12.93
CA ASP A 9 -6.41 1.90 13.50
C ASP A 9 -5.18 2.63 14.07
N ARG A 10 -4.15 1.92 14.49
CA ARG A 10 -2.93 2.51 15.07
C ARG A 10 -1.77 2.51 14.11
N GLY A 11 -2.01 2.19 12.83
CA GLY A 11 -0.96 2.13 11.83
C GLY A 11 -0.28 0.78 11.71
N GLY A 12 -0.80 -0.25 12.37
CA GLY A 12 -0.22 -1.59 12.34
C GLY A 12 -0.39 -2.26 10.99
N MET A 13 0.62 -3.00 10.56
CA MET A 13 0.65 -3.71 9.28
C MET A 13 0.62 -5.22 9.45
N MET A 14 1.29 -5.75 10.46
CA MET A 14 1.41 -7.17 10.72
C MET A 14 1.46 -7.44 12.21
N PHE A 15 1.14 -8.67 12.57
CA PHE A 15 1.36 -9.19 13.92
C PHE A 15 1.96 -10.59 13.83
N ASN A 16 3.06 -10.81 14.51
CA ASN A 16 3.73 -12.12 14.59
C ASN A 16 3.98 -12.71 13.19
N TYR A 17 4.50 -11.88 12.27
CA TYR A 17 4.83 -12.23 10.88
C TYR A 17 3.62 -12.64 10.04
N ARG A 18 2.41 -12.21 10.43
CA ARG A 18 1.19 -12.51 9.70
C ARG A 18 0.41 -11.25 9.39
N ARG A 19 -0.26 -11.23 8.22
CA ARG A 19 -1.16 -10.13 7.89
C ARG A 19 -2.30 -10.07 8.89
N LEU A 20 -2.79 -8.87 9.15
CA LEU A 20 -3.82 -8.65 10.15
C LEU A 20 -5.20 -9.13 9.69
N SER A 21 -5.48 -9.00 8.41
CA SER A 21 -6.76 -9.40 7.84
C SER A 21 -6.65 -9.50 6.31
N GLN A 22 -7.70 -10.00 5.68
CA GLN A 22 -7.88 -10.00 4.23
C GLN A 22 -9.35 -9.73 3.93
N ASP A 23 -9.61 -9.22 2.72
CA ASP A 23 -10.96 -8.96 2.28
C ASP A 23 -11.01 -9.05 0.76
N ARG A 24 -11.92 -9.88 0.23
CA ARG A 24 -12.00 -10.10 -1.23
C ARG A 24 -12.42 -8.86 -1.99
N VAL A 25 -13.25 -8.00 -1.40
CA VAL A 25 -13.65 -6.74 -2.04
C VAL A 25 -12.45 -5.81 -2.15
N LEU A 26 -11.63 -5.73 -1.10
CA LEU A 26 -10.40 -4.94 -1.15
C LEU A 26 -9.43 -5.48 -2.19
N THR A 27 -9.26 -6.81 -2.27
CA THR A 27 -8.37 -7.42 -3.25
C THR A 27 -8.79 -7.04 -4.68
N GLU A 28 -10.09 -7.11 -4.98
CA GLU A 28 -10.58 -6.70 -6.30
C GLU A 28 -10.41 -5.21 -6.55
N LYS A 29 -10.61 -4.39 -5.52
CA LYS A 29 -10.38 -2.95 -5.61
C LYS A 29 -8.92 -2.64 -5.97
N ILE A 30 -7.97 -3.34 -5.34
CA ILE A 30 -6.54 -3.17 -5.63
C ILE A 30 -6.23 -3.62 -7.06
N LYS A 31 -6.76 -4.76 -7.49
CA LYS A 31 -6.55 -5.24 -8.86
C LYS A 31 -7.04 -4.24 -9.90
N ASN A 32 -8.20 -3.65 -9.66
CA ASN A 32 -8.75 -2.62 -10.56
C ASN A 32 -7.89 -1.37 -10.55
N LEU A 33 -7.37 -0.98 -9.40
CA LEU A 33 -6.51 0.17 -9.27
C LEU A 33 -5.20 0.00 -10.05
N VAL A 34 -4.59 -1.17 -9.95
CA VAL A 34 -3.36 -1.50 -10.66
C VAL A 34 -3.61 -1.57 -12.18
N GLY A 35 -4.75 -2.13 -12.57
CA GLY A 35 -5.12 -2.25 -14.00
C GLY A 35 -4.05 -2.98 -14.78
N ASN A 36 -3.55 -2.34 -15.85
CA ASN A 36 -2.51 -2.91 -16.72
C ASN A 36 -1.08 -2.57 -16.29
N HIS A 37 -0.92 -1.87 -15.17
CA HIS A 37 0.42 -1.56 -14.66
C HIS A 37 1.05 -2.80 -14.05
N THR A 38 2.37 -2.77 -13.92
CA THR A 38 3.11 -3.83 -13.26
C THR A 38 2.88 -3.77 -11.75
N LEU A 39 2.56 -4.92 -11.15
CA LEU A 39 2.44 -5.06 -9.70
C LEU A 39 3.58 -5.93 -9.19
N TRP A 40 4.31 -5.42 -8.23
CA TRP A 40 5.41 -6.11 -7.56
C TRP A 40 5.01 -6.49 -6.14
N ILE A 41 5.39 -7.69 -5.75
CA ILE A 41 5.16 -8.21 -4.39
C ILE A 41 6.36 -9.05 -3.96
N ASP A 42 6.41 -9.39 -2.66
CA ASP A 42 7.28 -10.47 -2.20
C ASP A 42 6.53 -11.81 -2.26
N ALA A 43 7.22 -12.88 -1.91
CA ALA A 43 6.63 -14.23 -1.95
C ALA A 43 5.45 -14.36 -0.99
N TYR A 44 5.47 -13.64 0.12
CA TYR A 44 4.41 -13.71 1.13
C TYR A 44 3.05 -13.29 0.58
N SER A 45 3.02 -12.26 -0.27
CA SER A 45 1.78 -11.72 -0.83
C SER A 45 1.27 -12.47 -2.06
N ALA A 46 2.01 -13.48 -2.53
CA ALA A 46 1.67 -14.20 -3.76
C ALA A 46 0.33 -14.96 -3.67
N THR A 47 -0.09 -15.32 -2.46
CA THR A 47 -1.39 -15.97 -2.25
C THR A 47 -2.57 -15.04 -2.54
N ILE A 48 -2.37 -13.73 -2.39
CA ILE A 48 -3.40 -12.72 -2.69
C ILE A 48 -3.34 -12.31 -4.17
N PHE A 49 -2.12 -12.13 -4.68
CA PHE A 49 -1.91 -11.64 -6.05
C PHE A 49 -1.05 -12.62 -6.84
N PRO A 50 -1.62 -13.76 -7.28
CA PRO A 50 -0.81 -14.82 -7.92
C PRO A 50 -0.21 -14.42 -9.26
N ASP A 51 -0.74 -13.38 -9.91
CA ASP A 51 -0.24 -12.93 -11.22
C ASP A 51 0.77 -11.78 -11.12
N ALA A 52 1.11 -11.36 -9.91
CA ALA A 52 2.08 -10.28 -9.71
C ALA A 52 3.51 -10.77 -9.88
N TYR A 53 4.42 -9.84 -10.11
CA TYR A 53 5.85 -10.17 -10.18
C TYR A 53 6.39 -10.29 -8.76
N VAL A 54 7.02 -11.42 -8.48
CA VAL A 54 7.55 -11.76 -7.14
C VAL A 54 9.05 -11.56 -7.09
N ASN A 55 9.51 -10.75 -6.14
CA ASN A 55 10.94 -10.55 -5.90
C ASN A 55 11.13 -9.99 -4.49
N GLU A 56 12.04 -10.55 -3.71
CA GLU A 56 12.29 -10.08 -2.34
C GLU A 56 12.82 -8.65 -2.31
N ASP A 57 13.48 -8.21 -3.37
CA ASP A 57 14.00 -6.85 -3.50
C ASP A 57 13.06 -5.96 -4.34
N PHE A 58 11.78 -6.23 -4.32
CA PHE A 58 10.83 -5.57 -5.22
C PHE A 58 10.79 -4.05 -5.05
N LEU A 59 11.02 -3.53 -3.85
CA LEU A 59 11.05 -2.08 -3.62
C LEU A 59 12.29 -1.40 -4.22
N GLN A 60 13.31 -2.18 -4.56
CA GLN A 60 14.49 -1.67 -5.25
C GLN A 60 14.37 -1.82 -6.77
N LYS A 61 13.56 -2.77 -7.23
CA LYS A 61 13.42 -3.08 -8.65
C LYS A 61 12.30 -2.35 -9.35
N ALA A 62 11.26 -1.96 -8.62
CA ALA A 62 10.09 -1.32 -9.20
C ALA A 62 10.44 0.01 -9.88
N GLY A 63 9.86 0.23 -11.04
CA GLY A 63 10.01 1.48 -11.78
C GLY A 63 9.09 2.57 -11.28
N GLU A 64 9.19 3.74 -11.90
CA GLU A 64 8.46 4.94 -11.47
C GLU A 64 6.93 4.78 -11.54
N ASP A 65 6.44 4.06 -12.53
CA ASP A 65 5.01 3.85 -12.74
C ASP A 65 4.52 2.48 -12.25
N ASP A 66 5.39 1.71 -11.62
CA ASP A 66 5.05 0.39 -11.11
C ASP A 66 4.41 0.48 -9.74
N PHE A 67 3.50 -0.46 -9.48
CA PHE A 67 2.85 -0.62 -8.18
C PHE A 67 3.59 -1.65 -7.34
N CYS A 68 3.65 -1.41 -6.03
CA CYS A 68 4.19 -2.35 -5.05
C CYS A 68 3.16 -2.54 -3.95
N PHE A 69 2.74 -3.77 -3.70
CA PHE A 69 1.89 -4.08 -2.56
C PHE A 69 2.78 -4.53 -1.42
N VAL A 70 2.76 -3.80 -0.31
CA VAL A 70 3.69 -3.99 0.80
C VAL A 70 2.92 -4.37 2.06
N GLU A 71 3.22 -5.53 2.63
CA GLU A 71 2.60 -6.00 3.86
C GLU A 71 3.57 -6.11 5.02
N ASP A 72 4.85 -6.35 4.76
CA ASP A 72 5.74 -6.99 5.73
C ASP A 72 7.04 -6.26 6.01
N ARG A 73 7.16 -5.01 5.61
CA ARG A 73 8.44 -4.32 5.78
C ARG A 73 8.32 -2.81 5.88
N SER A 74 9.40 -2.21 6.38
CA SER A 74 9.56 -0.77 6.49
C SER A 74 9.56 -0.10 5.11
N LEU A 75 8.89 1.04 5.00
CA LEU A 75 8.90 1.87 3.79
C LEU A 75 9.88 3.03 3.91
N LEU A 76 10.30 3.37 5.12
CA LEU A 76 11.18 4.51 5.37
C LEU A 76 12.46 4.51 4.52
N PRO A 77 13.17 3.37 4.34
CA PRO A 77 14.38 3.36 3.50
C PRO A 77 14.13 3.73 2.04
N TYR A 78 12.89 3.65 1.58
CA TYR A 78 12.52 3.89 0.17
C TYR A 78 11.76 5.18 -0.03
N LYS A 79 11.73 6.07 0.98
CA LYS A 79 10.89 7.27 0.94
C LYS A 79 11.15 8.16 -0.28
N ASN A 80 12.39 8.21 -0.77
CA ASN A 80 12.76 9.05 -1.91
C ASN A 80 12.30 8.47 -3.26
N ARG A 81 11.86 7.22 -3.27
CA ARG A 81 11.40 6.54 -4.47
C ARG A 81 9.88 6.42 -4.55
N ILE A 82 9.18 6.72 -3.46
CA ILE A 82 7.72 6.57 -3.39
C ILE A 82 7.08 7.90 -3.77
N ASN A 83 6.59 7.98 -5.00
CA ASN A 83 5.93 9.19 -5.50
C ASN A 83 4.43 9.22 -5.16
N THR A 84 3.82 8.06 -5.00
CA THR A 84 2.39 7.92 -4.70
C THR A 84 2.19 6.80 -3.70
N LEU A 85 1.32 7.04 -2.73
CA LEU A 85 0.95 6.06 -1.71
C LEU A 85 -0.57 5.90 -1.69
N TYR A 86 -1.02 4.67 -1.81
CA TYR A 86 -2.40 4.30 -1.51
C TYR A 86 -2.42 3.66 -0.14
N LEU A 87 -2.97 4.36 0.83
CA LEU A 87 -3.05 3.89 2.21
C LEU A 87 -4.47 3.41 2.47
N VAL A 88 -4.59 2.13 2.79
CA VAL A 88 -5.88 1.50 3.05
C VAL A 88 -6.02 1.28 4.55
N SER A 89 -7.16 1.64 5.12
CA SER A 89 -7.45 1.45 6.54
C SER A 89 -8.57 0.45 6.71
N TRP A 90 -8.31 -0.58 7.51
CA TRP A 90 -9.34 -1.57 7.87
C TRP A 90 -10.47 -0.95 8.67
N ASN A 91 -10.20 0.17 9.37
CA ASN A 91 -11.11 0.80 10.32
C ASN A 91 -11.50 -0.15 11.46
N ARG A 92 -10.51 -0.92 11.87
CA ARG A 92 -10.57 -1.83 13.01
C ARG A 92 -9.26 -1.79 13.75
N CYS A 93 -9.29 -2.13 15.02
CA CYS A 93 -8.11 -2.26 15.85
C CYS A 93 -7.70 -3.73 15.91
N TYR A 94 -6.50 -4.04 15.47
CA TYR A 94 -5.91 -5.37 15.53
C TYR A 94 -4.60 -5.31 16.32
N PRO A 95 -4.20 -6.38 17.03
CA PRO A 95 -2.84 -6.44 17.58
C PRO A 95 -1.83 -6.31 16.44
N ALA A 96 -0.75 -5.56 16.66
CA ALA A 96 0.28 -5.37 15.65
C ALA A 96 1.64 -5.16 16.29
N ASP A 97 2.70 -5.60 15.63
CA ASP A 97 4.08 -5.39 16.03
C ASP A 97 4.97 -4.86 14.91
N LEU A 98 4.42 -4.69 13.72
CA LEU A 98 5.06 -3.97 12.62
C LEU A 98 4.16 -2.82 12.22
N PHE A 99 4.72 -1.60 12.13
CA PHE A 99 3.94 -0.40 11.91
C PHE A 99 4.37 0.36 10.67
N PHE A 100 3.40 1.00 10.04
CA PHE A 100 3.61 1.90 8.92
C PHE A 100 4.53 3.05 9.37
N ASP A 101 5.61 3.30 8.60
CA ASP A 101 6.64 4.25 9.02
C ASP A 101 7.01 5.30 7.96
N LEU A 102 6.25 5.40 6.87
CA LEU A 102 6.51 6.43 5.88
C LEU A 102 6.00 7.78 6.39
N PRO A 103 6.87 8.80 6.53
CA PRO A 103 6.41 10.13 6.95
C PRO A 103 5.50 10.74 5.90
N LEU A 104 4.30 11.17 6.30
CA LEU A 104 3.32 11.74 5.38
C LEU A 104 3.43 13.26 5.25
N THR A 105 4.33 13.91 5.98
CA THR A 105 4.49 15.37 5.97
C THR A 105 4.90 15.91 4.61
N GLU A 106 5.55 15.10 3.79
CA GLU A 106 5.97 15.49 2.43
C GLU A 106 4.94 15.10 1.36
N TYR A 107 3.80 14.55 1.78
CA TYR A 107 2.76 14.09 0.88
C TYR A 107 1.50 14.92 1.04
N GLU A 108 0.72 14.98 -0.01
CA GLU A 108 -0.58 15.63 -0.01
C GLU A 108 -1.65 14.58 -0.30
N ILE A 109 -2.70 14.56 0.51
CA ILE A 109 -3.83 13.69 0.25
C ILE A 109 -4.64 14.30 -0.90
N VAL A 110 -4.87 13.51 -1.95
CA VAL A 110 -5.56 13.98 -3.15
C VAL A 110 -6.91 13.31 -3.34
N SER A 111 -7.17 12.21 -2.67
CA SER A 111 -8.49 11.58 -2.69
C SER A 111 -8.69 10.66 -1.51
N GLN A 112 -9.94 10.43 -1.17
CA GLN A 112 -10.34 9.49 -0.12
C GLN A 112 -11.67 8.89 -0.50
N GLU A 113 -11.80 7.59 -0.27
CA GLU A 113 -13.00 6.84 -0.59
C GLU A 113 -13.27 5.83 0.51
N ASP A 114 -14.52 5.73 0.96
CA ASP A 114 -14.98 4.67 1.86
C ASP A 114 -15.81 3.69 1.04
N PHE A 115 -15.66 2.41 1.32
CA PHE A 115 -16.47 1.39 0.66
C PHE A 115 -16.68 0.20 1.60
N PRO A 116 -17.80 -0.52 1.45
CA PRO A 116 -18.03 -1.72 2.25
C PRO A 116 -17.15 -2.86 1.75
N GLY A 117 -16.51 -3.58 2.67
CA GLY A 117 -15.79 -4.80 2.35
C GLY A 117 -16.72 -6.00 2.35
N TYR A 118 -16.15 -7.17 2.08
CA TYR A 118 -16.89 -8.42 2.21
C TYR A 118 -17.08 -8.80 3.67
N SER A 119 -16.01 -8.71 4.46
CA SER A 119 -16.03 -9.06 5.90
C SER A 119 -15.72 -7.86 6.80
N HIS A 120 -15.63 -6.67 6.24
CA HIS A 120 -15.39 -5.42 6.97
C HIS A 120 -16.49 -4.43 6.60
N GLU A 121 -17.04 -3.77 7.62
CA GLU A 121 -18.17 -2.85 7.39
C GLU A 121 -17.78 -1.67 6.51
N LYS A 122 -16.60 -1.10 6.75
CA LYS A 122 -16.12 0.06 6.02
C LYS A 122 -14.60 0.00 5.90
N ILE A 123 -14.12 0.09 4.67
CA ILE A 123 -12.69 0.18 4.36
C ILE A 123 -12.46 1.56 3.76
N THR A 124 -11.39 2.24 4.16
CA THR A 124 -11.05 3.57 3.65
C THR A 124 -9.80 3.48 2.79
N LEU A 125 -9.86 4.04 1.60
CA LEU A 125 -8.75 4.14 0.67
C LEU A 125 -8.36 5.60 0.50
N GLN A 126 -7.12 5.96 0.85
CA GLN A 126 -6.58 7.30 0.69
C GLN A 126 -5.45 7.29 -0.33
N LYS A 127 -5.41 8.30 -1.19
CA LYS A 127 -4.31 8.48 -2.14
C LYS A 127 -3.48 9.71 -1.73
N TYR A 128 -2.19 9.50 -1.56
CA TYR A 128 -1.21 10.54 -1.23
C TYR A 128 -0.23 10.68 -2.37
N VAL A 129 0.12 11.93 -2.71
CA VAL A 129 1.11 12.23 -3.75
C VAL A 129 2.23 13.08 -3.14
N HIS A 130 3.47 12.76 -3.48
CA HIS A 130 4.64 13.47 -2.96
C HIS A 130 4.69 14.88 -3.55
N ARG A 131 4.73 15.90 -2.68
CA ARG A 131 4.70 17.30 -3.10
C ARG A 131 5.94 17.71 -3.90
N GLY A 132 7.10 17.21 -3.52
CA GLY A 132 8.35 17.54 -4.20
C GLY A 132 8.39 17.05 -5.63
N LYS A 133 7.89 15.84 -5.89
CA LYS A 133 7.83 15.28 -7.24
C LYS A 133 6.80 16.01 -8.10
N ASP A 134 5.67 16.37 -7.51
CA ASP A 134 4.64 17.14 -8.20
C ASP A 134 5.17 18.51 -8.61
N LYS A 135 5.93 19.17 -7.75
CA LYS A 135 6.59 20.45 -8.07
C LYS A 135 7.63 20.30 -9.17
N ASN A 136 8.39 19.24 -9.15
CA ASN A 136 9.42 18.99 -10.16
C ASN A 136 8.81 18.80 -11.55
N GLU A 137 7.67 18.19 -11.62
CA GLU A 137 6.97 18.00 -12.89
C GLU A 137 6.52 19.30 -13.53
N LYS A 138 6.29 20.33 -12.74
CA LYS A 138 5.83 21.64 -13.22
C LYS A 138 6.95 22.50 -13.78
N GLU A 139 8.15 22.18 -13.43
CA GLU A 139 9.32 22.94 -13.87
C GLU A 139 9.93 22.36 -15.15
#